data_56873bc271c1f94130f2092bb4c6dddc
#
_entry.id   56873bc271c1f94130f2092bb4c6dddc
#
_cell.length_a   1.000
_cell.length_b   1.000
_cell.length_c   1.000
_cell.angle_alpha   90.00
_cell.angle_beta   90.00
_cell.angle_gamma   90.00
#
_symmetry.space_group_name_H-M   'P 1'
#
loop_
_entity.id
_entity.type
_entity.pdbx_description
1 polymer ?
#
loop_
_entity_poly.entity_id
_entity_poly.type
_entity_poly.pdbx_seq_one_letter_code
_entity_poly.pdbx_strand_id
1 'polypeptide(L)'
;MVITKICHQIKNADRVNIFVDGKYSFSLDLNQLLESKLKTGLRISESELKKLKKLSSDGKIKIRALEWLTLRPHSKKELVDYLKRKKIESKQIEVWVKHFQKMGYQDDLN
;
A
#
# COMPACT_ATOMS: atom_id res chain seq x y z
N MET A 1 0.74 -16.20 16.16
CA MET A 1 1.78 -15.87 15.17
C MET A 1 2.59 -14.70 15.66
N VAL A 2 3.88 -14.71 15.40
CA VAL A 2 4.82 -13.70 15.91
C VAL A 2 5.62 -13.12 14.74
N ILE A 3 5.78 -11.80 14.73
CA ILE A 3 6.67 -11.14 13.77
C ILE A 3 8.11 -11.41 14.21
N THR A 4 8.84 -12.16 13.38
CA THR A 4 10.19 -12.60 13.71
C THR A 4 11.29 -11.74 13.12
N LYS A 5 11.01 -11.05 12.00
CA LYS A 5 12.01 -10.20 11.35
C LYS A 5 11.33 -9.12 10.50
N ILE A 6 11.91 -7.94 10.51
CA ILE A 6 11.53 -6.81 9.65
C ILE A 6 12.82 -6.31 9.00
N CYS A 7 12.92 -6.34 7.67
CA CYS A 7 14.12 -5.87 6.98
C CYS A 7 13.79 -5.13 5.70
N HIS A 8 14.65 -4.18 5.34
CA HIS A 8 14.50 -3.41 4.10
C HIS A 8 14.72 -4.29 2.87
N GLN A 9 13.99 -3.99 1.79
CA GLN A 9 14.23 -4.64 0.51
C GLN A 9 15.53 -4.09 -0.12
N ILE A 10 16.28 -4.98 -0.76
CA ILE A 10 17.56 -4.59 -1.38
C ILE A 10 17.34 -3.60 -2.52
N LYS A 11 16.32 -3.83 -3.34
CA LYS A 11 16.04 -3.01 -4.52
C LYS A 11 15.18 -1.78 -4.24
N ASN A 12 14.53 -1.73 -3.09
CA ASN A 12 13.61 -0.64 -2.75
C ASN A 12 13.67 -0.39 -1.25
N ALA A 13 14.50 0.59 -0.85
CA ALA A 13 14.72 0.91 0.55
C ALA A 13 13.46 1.47 1.25
N ASP A 14 12.47 1.92 0.47
CA ASP A 14 11.22 2.45 1.03
C ASP A 14 10.21 1.36 1.40
N ARG A 15 10.55 0.11 1.13
CA ARG A 15 9.71 -1.03 1.51
C ARG A 15 10.48 -1.97 2.43
N VAL A 16 9.71 -2.63 3.30
CA VAL A 16 10.27 -3.61 4.24
C VAL A 16 9.58 -4.95 4.06
N ASN A 17 10.34 -6.02 4.23
CA ASN A 17 9.83 -7.39 4.25
C ASN A 17 9.49 -7.78 5.68
N ILE A 18 8.30 -8.32 5.89
CA ILE A 18 7.84 -8.76 7.19
C ILE A 18 7.84 -10.28 7.23
N PHE A 19 8.56 -10.84 8.20
CA PHE A 19 8.65 -12.27 8.42
C PHE A 19 7.81 -12.64 9.63
N VAL A 20 6.96 -13.65 9.46
CA VAL A 20 6.09 -14.17 10.51
C VAL A 20 6.44 -15.63 10.74
N ASP A 21 6.70 -16.00 11.99
CA ASP A 21 7.08 -17.35 12.38
C ASP A 21 8.28 -17.88 11.57
N GLY A 22 9.24 -17.02 11.28
CA GLY A 22 10.46 -17.36 10.56
C GLY A 22 10.35 -17.41 9.05
N LYS A 23 9.18 -17.12 8.48
CA LYS A 23 8.95 -17.16 7.03
C LYS A 23 8.50 -15.81 6.50
N TYR A 24 8.94 -15.48 5.28
CA TYR A 24 8.43 -14.29 4.61
C TYR A 24 6.91 -14.36 4.48
N SER A 25 6.24 -13.28 4.83
CA SER A 25 4.79 -13.22 4.80
C SER A 25 4.26 -12.14 3.86
N PHE A 26 4.70 -10.90 4.05
CA PHE A 26 4.25 -9.76 3.24
C PHE A 26 5.25 -8.61 3.32
N SER A 27 5.02 -7.57 2.54
CA SER A 27 5.85 -6.37 2.57
C SER A 27 4.98 -5.13 2.76
N LEU A 28 5.53 -4.09 3.36
CA LEU A 28 4.86 -2.81 3.56
C LEU A 28 5.82 -1.69 3.18
N ASP A 29 5.27 -0.51 2.82
CA ASP A 29 6.11 0.68 2.72
C ASP A 29 6.37 1.25 4.12
N LEU A 30 7.29 2.21 4.22
CA LEU A 30 7.66 2.78 5.52
C LEU A 30 6.49 3.46 6.22
N ASN A 31 5.61 4.13 5.48
CA ASN A 31 4.45 4.78 6.07
C ASN A 31 3.46 3.74 6.63
N GLN A 32 3.21 2.67 5.88
CA GLN A 32 2.35 1.58 6.34
C GLN A 32 2.94 0.90 7.59
N LEU A 33 4.25 0.72 7.62
CA LEU A 33 4.93 0.15 8.78
C LEU A 33 4.73 1.02 10.03
N LEU A 34 4.90 2.34 9.90
CA LEU A 34 4.73 3.27 11.01
C LEU A 34 3.27 3.30 11.49
N GLU A 35 2.31 3.35 10.57
CA GLU A 35 0.89 3.37 10.91
C GLU A 35 0.46 2.08 11.61
N SER A 36 1.00 0.95 11.18
CA SER A 36 0.67 -0.37 11.74
C SER A 36 1.34 -0.62 13.08
N LYS A 37 2.34 0.16 13.44
CA LYS A 37 3.12 0.03 14.70
C LYS A 37 3.71 -1.37 14.88
N LEU A 38 4.10 -2.01 13.79
CA LEU A 38 4.68 -3.35 13.82
C LEU A 38 6.13 -3.30 14.32
N LYS A 39 6.52 -4.34 15.05
CA LYS A 39 7.90 -4.50 15.53
C LYS A 39 8.22 -5.98 15.70
N THR A 40 9.49 -6.32 15.67
CA THR A 40 9.95 -7.69 15.92
C THR A 40 9.51 -8.14 17.32
N GLY A 41 8.99 -9.35 17.39
CA GLY A 41 8.47 -9.91 18.64
C GLY A 41 7.01 -9.65 18.92
N LEU A 42 6.34 -8.82 18.08
CA LEU A 42 4.92 -8.55 18.25
C LEU A 42 4.10 -9.78 17.87
N ARG A 43 3.14 -10.13 18.71
CA ARG A 43 2.19 -11.21 18.40
C ARG A 43 1.01 -10.64 17.63
N ILE A 44 0.61 -11.36 16.58
CA ILE A 44 -0.55 -10.99 15.77
C ILE A 44 -1.49 -12.18 15.61
N SER A 45 -2.79 -11.88 15.48
CA SER A 45 -3.82 -12.88 15.21
C SER A 45 -3.94 -13.14 13.71
N GLU A 46 -4.66 -14.20 13.33
CA GLU A 46 -4.93 -14.47 11.91
C GLU A 46 -5.72 -13.33 11.26
N SER A 47 -6.66 -12.71 11.99
CA SER A 47 -7.42 -11.57 11.49
C SER A 47 -6.52 -10.39 11.19
N GLU A 48 -5.59 -10.09 12.09
CA GLU A 48 -4.62 -9.02 11.90
C GLU A 48 -3.69 -9.32 10.72
N LEU A 49 -3.26 -10.56 10.58
CA LEU A 49 -2.42 -10.98 9.45
C LEU A 49 -3.15 -10.76 8.12
N LYS A 50 -4.42 -11.13 8.03
CA LYS A 50 -5.22 -10.90 6.81
C LYS A 50 -5.33 -9.43 6.47
N LYS A 51 -5.56 -8.57 7.47
CA LYS A 51 -5.62 -7.12 7.28
C LYS A 51 -4.29 -6.56 6.78
N LEU A 52 -3.18 -7.02 7.36
CA LEU A 52 -1.85 -6.58 6.95
C LEU A 52 -1.50 -7.04 5.53
N LYS A 53 -1.86 -8.26 5.16
CA LYS A 53 -1.65 -8.75 3.80
C LYS A 53 -2.48 -7.96 2.79
N LYS A 54 -3.70 -7.59 3.12
CA LYS A 54 -4.51 -6.72 2.27
C LYS A 54 -3.88 -5.35 2.11
N LEU A 55 -3.41 -4.77 3.20
CA LEU A 55 -2.72 -3.49 3.19
C LEU A 55 -1.47 -3.54 2.29
N SER A 56 -0.73 -4.63 2.35
CA SER A 56 0.43 -4.87 1.49
C SER A 56 0.03 -4.90 0.00
N SER A 57 -1.02 -5.63 -0.34
CA SER A 57 -1.57 -5.70 -1.69
C SER A 57 -2.01 -4.34 -2.19
N ASP A 58 -2.75 -3.59 -1.37
CA ASP A 58 -3.22 -2.24 -1.70
C ASP A 58 -2.05 -1.29 -1.94
N GLY A 59 -0.98 -1.40 -1.15
CA GLY A 59 0.22 -0.60 -1.34
C GLY A 59 0.90 -0.85 -2.69
N LYS A 60 0.93 -2.08 -3.15
CA LYS A 60 1.45 -2.43 -4.48
C LYS A 60 0.60 -1.83 -5.60
N ILE A 61 -0.72 -1.87 -5.45
CA ILE A 61 -1.66 -1.27 -6.40
C ILE A 61 -1.46 0.25 -6.45
N LYS A 62 -1.27 0.87 -5.30
CA LYS A 62 -1.03 2.32 -5.22
C LYS A 62 0.22 2.73 -6.00
N ILE A 63 1.30 1.97 -5.89
CA ILE A 63 2.53 2.23 -6.64
C ILE A 63 2.27 2.11 -8.14
N ARG A 64 1.57 1.08 -8.58
CA ARG A 64 1.20 0.91 -10.00
C ARG A 64 0.32 2.04 -10.49
N ALA A 65 -0.60 2.53 -9.67
CA ALA A 65 -1.45 3.66 -10.00
C ALA A 65 -0.63 4.94 -10.19
N LEU A 66 0.36 5.17 -9.33
CA LEU A 66 1.27 6.31 -9.46
C LEU A 66 2.05 6.24 -10.79
N GLU A 67 2.59 5.08 -11.12
CA GLU A 67 3.30 4.88 -12.40
C GLU A 67 2.37 5.16 -13.58
N TRP A 68 1.15 4.65 -13.53
CA TRP A 68 0.14 4.87 -14.57
C TRP A 68 -0.18 6.35 -14.74
N LEU A 69 -0.29 7.10 -13.64
CA LEU A 69 -0.56 8.54 -13.65
C LEU A 69 0.57 9.35 -14.26
N THR A 70 1.80 8.86 -14.20
CA THR A 70 2.95 9.56 -14.78
C THR A 70 3.06 9.42 -16.30
N LEU A 71 2.34 8.45 -16.90
CA LEU A 71 2.42 8.20 -18.34
C LEU A 71 1.74 9.29 -19.17
N ARG A 72 0.64 9.85 -18.67
CA ARG A 72 -0.08 10.96 -19.27
C ARG A 72 -1.07 11.54 -18.25
N PRO A 73 -1.58 12.76 -18.46
CA PRO A 73 -2.64 13.28 -17.60
C PRO A 73 -3.90 12.41 -17.66
N HIS A 74 -4.52 12.18 -16.53
CA HIS A 74 -5.74 11.39 -16.40
C HIS A 74 -6.81 12.18 -15.65
N SER A 75 -8.08 11.97 -15.99
CA SER A 75 -9.19 12.57 -15.26
C SER A 75 -9.43 11.82 -13.94
N LYS A 76 -10.14 12.48 -13.03
CA LYS A 76 -10.57 11.84 -11.78
C LYS A 76 -11.38 10.58 -12.06
N LYS A 77 -12.27 10.63 -13.05
CA LYS A 77 -13.10 9.49 -13.44
C LYS A 77 -12.25 8.31 -13.89
N GLU A 78 -11.24 8.56 -14.70
CA GLU A 78 -10.32 7.52 -15.16
C GLU A 78 -9.61 6.85 -13.97
N LEU A 79 -9.14 7.64 -13.02
CA LEU A 79 -8.47 7.09 -11.83
C LEU A 79 -9.43 6.28 -10.98
N VAL A 80 -10.64 6.79 -10.73
CA VAL A 80 -11.65 6.07 -9.95
C VAL A 80 -11.99 4.74 -10.63
N ASP A 81 -12.19 4.73 -11.94
CA ASP A 81 -12.47 3.52 -12.71
C ASP A 81 -11.30 2.52 -12.64
N TYR A 82 -10.06 3.03 -12.75
CA TYR A 82 -8.86 2.21 -12.62
C TYR A 82 -8.81 1.50 -11.26
N LEU A 83 -9.03 2.25 -10.18
CA LEU A 83 -8.97 1.69 -8.82
C LEU A 83 -10.13 0.73 -8.56
N LYS A 84 -11.31 0.99 -9.11
CA LYS A 84 -12.45 0.06 -9.02
C LYS A 84 -12.14 -1.27 -9.72
N ARG A 85 -11.50 -1.23 -10.87
CA ARG A 85 -11.07 -2.46 -11.57
C ARG A 85 -10.06 -3.26 -10.76
N LYS A 86 -9.28 -2.60 -9.92
CA LYS A 86 -8.33 -3.25 -9.00
C LYS A 86 -8.98 -3.68 -7.70
N LYS A 87 -10.31 -3.56 -7.57
CA LYS A 87 -11.09 -3.98 -6.39
C LYS A 87 -10.74 -3.24 -5.11
N ILE A 88 -10.37 -1.97 -5.24
CA ILE A 88 -10.13 -1.10 -4.08
C ILE A 88 -11.48 -0.63 -3.52
N GLU A 89 -11.62 -0.59 -2.21
CA GLU A 89 -12.84 -0.14 -1.55
C GLU A 89 -13.09 1.35 -1.81
N SER A 90 -14.39 1.73 -1.93
CA SER A 90 -14.78 3.10 -2.24
C SER A 90 -14.19 4.14 -1.30
N LYS A 91 -14.18 3.85 -0.01
CA LYS A 91 -13.58 4.75 0.99
C LYS A 91 -12.09 4.97 0.74
N GLN A 92 -11.39 3.92 0.38
CA GLN A 92 -9.97 3.97 0.10
C GLN A 92 -9.69 4.71 -1.21
N ILE A 93 -10.55 4.55 -2.20
CA ILE A 93 -10.44 5.28 -3.48
C ILE A 93 -10.49 6.79 -3.22
N GLU A 94 -11.43 7.27 -2.40
CA GLU A 94 -11.54 8.69 -2.06
C GLU A 94 -10.27 9.22 -1.39
N VAL A 95 -9.73 8.46 -0.45
CA VAL A 95 -8.49 8.83 0.25
C VAL A 95 -7.34 8.92 -0.74
N TRP A 96 -7.19 7.95 -1.62
CA TRP A 96 -6.11 7.91 -2.60
C TRP A 96 -6.23 9.04 -3.63
N VAL A 97 -7.43 9.34 -4.09
CA VAL A 97 -7.65 10.44 -5.03
C VAL A 97 -7.19 11.77 -4.42
N LYS A 98 -7.59 12.04 -3.17
CA LYS A 98 -7.17 13.25 -2.46
C LYS A 98 -5.65 13.29 -2.28
N HIS A 99 -5.06 12.16 -1.94
CA HIS A 99 -3.62 12.06 -1.76
C HIS A 99 -2.86 12.36 -3.05
N PHE A 100 -3.29 11.79 -4.16
CA PHE A 100 -2.68 12.03 -5.47
C PHE A 100 -2.83 13.47 -5.93
N GLN A 101 -3.98 14.10 -5.65
CA GLN A 101 -4.19 15.52 -5.93
C GLN A 101 -3.19 16.39 -5.18
N LYS A 102 -2.96 16.10 -3.90
CA LYS A 102 -1.97 16.82 -3.09
C LYS A 102 -0.55 16.68 -3.62
N MET A 103 -0.24 15.53 -4.22
CA MET A 103 1.06 15.27 -4.82
C MET A 103 1.24 15.93 -6.20
N GLY A 104 0.19 16.53 -6.75
CA GLY A 104 0.24 17.20 -8.04
C GLY A 104 0.14 16.28 -9.25
N TYR A 105 -0.17 14.99 -9.05
CA TYR A 105 -0.26 14.04 -10.16
C TYR A 105 -1.56 14.17 -10.95
N GLN A 106 -2.51 14.96 -10.49
CA GLN A 106 -3.83 15.04 -11.05
C GLN A 106 -4.36 16.46 -11.13
N ASP A 107 -3.57 17.35 -11.71
CA ASP A 107 -3.99 18.74 -11.90
C ASP A 107 -5.22 18.87 -12.79
N ASP A 108 -5.48 17.87 -13.63
CA ASP A 108 -6.60 17.86 -14.58
C ASP A 108 -7.86 17.18 -14.03
N LEU A 109 -7.90 16.87 -12.75
CA LEU A 109 -9.02 16.19 -12.11
C LEU A 109 -10.14 17.15 -11.69
N ASN A 110 -10.49 18.05 -12.52
CA ASN A 110 -11.59 18.99 -12.26
C ASN A 110 -12.89 18.47 -12.84
#